data_dc34ac812352196e92ccccbe400514c0
#
_entry.id   dc34ac812352196e92ccccbe400514c0
#
_cell.length_a   1.000
_cell.length_b   1.000
_cell.length_c   1.000
_cell.angle_alpha   90.00
_cell.angle_beta   90.00
_cell.angle_gamma   90.00
#
_symmetry.space_group_name_H-M   'P 1'
#
loop_
_entity.id
_entity.type
_entity.pdbx_description
1 polymer ?
#
loop_
_entity_poly.entity_id
_entity_poly.type
_entity_poly.pdbx_seq_one_letter_code
_entity_poly.pdbx_strand_id
1 'polypeptide(L)'
;AALSDYARMGQFALEGGKGVVPDRWFTEAGAPQVEFGGGFGYGYQWWTYPNTGPTAFQGPYGAQGIFGQSITIYPRQQAVIAIVSNWPRATGQEFSAERRKLIDTIVAGL
;
A
#
# COMPACT_ATOMS: atom_id res chain seq x y z
N ALA A 1 13.25 -11.10 -3.49
CA ALA A 1 12.04 -11.91 -3.42
C ALA A 1 11.28 -11.88 -4.73
N ALA A 2 10.52 -12.92 -5.02
CA ALA A 2 9.71 -12.98 -6.23
C ALA A 2 8.44 -12.13 -6.09
N LEU A 3 7.86 -11.71 -7.22
CA LEU A 3 6.61 -10.96 -7.24
C LEU A 3 5.50 -11.68 -6.44
N SER A 4 5.41 -13.01 -6.56
CA SER A 4 4.43 -13.79 -5.81
C SER A 4 4.62 -13.71 -4.30
N ASP A 5 5.85 -13.55 -3.82
CA ASP A 5 6.14 -13.40 -2.39
C ASP A 5 5.66 -12.05 -1.88
N TYR A 6 5.85 -10.98 -2.65
CA TYR A 6 5.32 -9.65 -2.32
C TYR A 6 3.80 -9.66 -2.30
N ALA A 7 3.17 -10.32 -3.28
CA ALA A 7 1.72 -10.45 -3.31
C ALA A 7 1.19 -11.20 -2.09
N ARG A 8 1.86 -12.28 -1.68
CA ARG A 8 1.50 -13.05 -0.47
C ARG A 8 1.65 -12.22 0.79
N MET A 9 2.70 -11.40 0.89
CA MET A 9 2.87 -10.49 2.03
C MET A 9 1.74 -9.48 2.11
N GLY A 10 1.36 -8.90 0.98
CA GLY A 10 0.22 -7.99 0.92
C GLY A 10 -1.09 -8.68 1.30
N GLN A 11 -1.30 -9.90 0.82
CA GLN A 11 -2.48 -10.69 1.16
C GLN A 11 -2.53 -11.02 2.66
N PHE A 12 -1.40 -11.36 3.25
CA PHE A 12 -1.28 -11.58 4.69
C PHE A 12 -1.72 -10.34 5.48
N ALA A 13 -1.26 -9.16 5.08
CA ALA A 13 -1.65 -7.91 5.71
C ALA A 13 -3.14 -7.61 5.52
N LEU A 14 -3.66 -7.82 4.31
CA LEU A 14 -5.07 -7.62 4.00
C LEU A 14 -5.97 -8.49 4.87
N GLU A 15 -5.55 -9.71 5.15
CA GLU A 15 -6.28 -10.67 5.98
C GLU A 15 -6.05 -10.46 7.49
N GLY A 16 -5.39 -9.38 7.87
CA GLY A 16 -5.18 -9.03 9.28
C GLY A 16 -4.10 -9.84 9.99
N GLY A 17 -3.21 -10.50 9.23
CA GLY A 17 -2.11 -11.27 9.81
C GLY A 17 -2.47 -12.68 10.24
N LYS A 18 -3.66 -13.16 9.91
CA LYS A 18 -4.13 -14.56 10.09
C LYS A 18 -3.82 -15.16 11.47
N GLY A 19 -3.98 -14.37 12.53
CA GLY A 19 -3.73 -14.85 13.89
C GLY A 19 -2.26 -14.92 14.30
N VAL A 20 -1.33 -14.58 13.41
CA VAL A 20 0.11 -14.53 13.73
C VAL A 20 0.46 -13.28 14.55
N VAL A 21 -0.21 -12.17 14.26
CA VAL A 21 -0.08 -10.92 15.01
C VAL A 21 -1.37 -10.64 15.76
N PRO A 22 -1.36 -9.75 16.77
CA PRO A 22 -2.58 -9.40 17.51
C PRO A 22 -3.69 -8.91 16.59
N ASP A 23 -4.92 -9.18 16.97
CA ASP A 23 -6.10 -8.68 16.27
C ASP A 23 -6.01 -7.16 16.14
N ARG A 24 -6.43 -6.64 15.00
CA ARG A 24 -6.40 -5.21 14.68
C ARG A 24 -5.00 -4.61 14.52
N TRP A 25 -3.94 -5.43 14.54
CA TRP A 25 -2.59 -4.90 14.34
C TRP A 25 -2.49 -4.10 13.04
N PHE A 26 -2.96 -4.67 11.91
CA PHE A 26 -2.88 -3.97 10.63
C PHE A 26 -3.87 -2.82 10.51
N THR A 27 -4.95 -2.82 11.27
CA THR A 27 -5.85 -1.67 11.36
C THR A 27 -5.11 -0.46 11.95
N GLU A 28 -4.32 -0.68 13.00
CA GLU A 28 -3.52 0.38 13.61
C GLU A 28 -2.29 0.72 12.78
N ALA A 29 -1.58 -0.30 12.29
CA ALA A 29 -0.34 -0.13 11.53
C ALA A 29 -0.57 0.60 10.21
N GLY A 30 -1.72 0.36 9.57
CA GLY A 30 -2.11 1.00 8.32
C GLY A 30 -2.90 2.29 8.50
N ALA A 31 -3.01 2.81 9.71
CA ALA A 31 -3.63 4.10 9.98
C ALA A 31 -2.53 5.16 10.18
N PRO A 32 -2.74 6.40 9.74
CA PRO A 32 -1.70 7.43 9.87
C PRO A 32 -1.48 7.78 11.34
N GLN A 33 -0.25 7.58 11.80
CA GLN A 33 0.22 8.02 13.11
C GLN A 33 0.88 9.40 13.01
N VAL A 34 1.45 9.69 11.84
CA VAL A 34 2.00 10.99 11.46
C VAL A 34 1.42 11.36 10.10
N GLU A 35 1.02 12.59 9.93
CA GLU A 35 0.45 13.07 8.67
C GLU A 35 1.36 14.12 8.04
N PHE A 36 1.54 14.04 6.71
CA PHE A 36 2.39 14.95 5.95
C PHE A 36 1.59 16.00 5.16
N GLY A 37 0.25 15.91 5.18
CA GLY A 37 -0.62 16.75 4.37
C GLY A 37 -1.12 16.02 3.11
N GLY A 38 -2.19 16.55 2.52
CA GLY A 38 -2.78 15.95 1.32
C GLY A 38 -3.38 14.55 1.52
N GLY A 39 -3.58 14.13 2.76
CA GLY A 39 -4.06 12.79 3.08
C GLY A 39 -2.98 11.72 3.17
N PHE A 40 -1.71 12.11 2.97
CA PHE A 40 -0.58 11.20 3.09
C PHE A 40 -0.05 11.18 4.52
N GLY A 41 0.42 10.01 4.96
CA GLY A 41 0.95 9.84 6.29
C GLY A 41 1.80 8.59 6.42
N TYR A 42 2.13 8.25 7.66
CA TYR A 42 2.92 7.08 7.99
C TYR A 42 2.37 6.42 9.25
N GLY A 43 2.09 5.13 9.16
CA GLY A 43 1.65 4.31 10.29
C GLY A 43 2.83 3.61 10.95
N TYR A 44 2.64 2.37 11.39
CA TYR A 44 3.73 1.56 11.96
C TYR A 44 4.54 0.95 10.81
N GLN A 45 5.46 1.76 10.24
CA GLN A 45 6.33 1.40 9.12
C GLN A 45 5.60 1.16 7.78
N TRP A 46 4.36 1.61 7.70
CA TRP A 46 3.57 1.61 6.46
C TRP A 46 3.26 3.03 6.03
N TRP A 47 3.46 3.32 4.75
CA TRP A 47 2.98 4.57 4.16
C TRP A 47 1.46 4.51 4.09
N THR A 48 0.80 5.60 4.43
CA THR A 48 -0.66 5.69 4.33
C THR A 48 -1.03 6.71 3.26
N TYR A 49 -2.11 6.42 2.54
CA TYR A 49 -2.53 7.18 1.37
C TYR A 49 -3.92 7.77 1.59
N PRO A 50 -4.32 8.79 0.77
CA PRO A 50 -5.63 9.40 0.92
C PRO A 50 -6.75 8.36 0.85
N ASN A 51 -7.67 8.44 1.80
CA ASN A 51 -8.87 7.62 1.80
C ASN A 51 -9.97 8.36 1.03
N THR A 52 -10.22 7.94 -0.19
CA THR A 52 -11.24 8.53 -1.06
C THR A 52 -12.58 7.82 -0.97
N GLY A 53 -12.68 6.77 -0.17
CA GLY A 53 -13.89 6.00 0.04
C GLY A 53 -14.59 6.35 1.35
N PRO A 54 -15.60 5.56 1.73
CA PRO A 54 -16.33 5.75 3.00
C PRO A 54 -15.38 5.68 4.20
N THR A 55 -15.57 6.58 5.15
CA THR A 55 -14.74 6.67 6.37
C THR A 55 -14.85 5.44 7.27
N ALA A 56 -15.87 4.60 7.04
CA ALA A 56 -16.02 3.34 7.79
C ALA A 56 -14.94 2.32 7.45
N PHE A 57 -14.25 2.50 6.33
CA PHE A 57 -13.19 1.60 5.89
C PHE A 57 -11.82 2.21 6.14
N GLN A 58 -10.87 1.36 6.50
CA GLN A 58 -9.46 1.75 6.55
C GLN A 58 -9.00 2.22 5.18
N GLY A 59 -8.26 3.33 5.14
CA GLY A 59 -7.69 3.84 3.90
C GLY A 59 -6.58 2.92 3.37
N PRO A 60 -6.15 3.15 2.15
CA PRO A 60 -5.06 2.37 1.57
C PRO A 60 -3.74 2.66 2.26
N TYR A 61 -2.90 1.63 2.33
CA TYR A 61 -1.56 1.74 2.88
C TYR A 61 -0.60 0.84 2.10
N GLY A 62 0.69 1.07 2.24
CA GLY A 62 1.63 0.29 1.47
C GLY A 62 3.08 0.45 1.89
N ALA A 63 3.92 -0.36 1.27
CA ALA A 63 5.37 -0.32 1.40
C ALA A 63 5.97 0.01 0.05
N GLN A 64 7.04 0.81 0.07
CA GLN A 64 7.75 1.22 -1.13
C GLN A 64 9.23 0.96 -0.98
N GLY A 65 9.84 0.40 -2.02
CA GLY A 65 11.27 0.19 -2.08
C GLY A 65 11.91 0.98 -3.22
N ILE A 66 13.22 1.08 -3.20
CA ILE A 66 13.96 1.74 -4.28
C ILE A 66 13.85 0.93 -5.58
N PHE A 67 14.11 1.57 -6.71
CA PHE A 67 13.99 1.01 -8.06
C PHE A 67 12.58 0.55 -8.43
N GLY A 68 11.55 1.08 -7.75
CA GLY A 68 10.15 0.91 -8.14
C GLY A 68 9.42 -0.28 -7.54
N GLN A 69 9.93 -0.85 -6.46
CA GLN A 69 9.22 -1.92 -5.76
C GLN A 69 8.08 -1.34 -4.92
N SER A 70 6.93 -1.98 -4.91
CA SER A 70 5.84 -1.57 -4.03
C SER A 70 4.85 -2.70 -3.75
N ILE A 71 4.24 -2.61 -2.57
CA ILE A 71 3.06 -3.40 -2.19
C ILE A 71 2.05 -2.40 -1.69
N THR A 72 0.86 -2.37 -2.27
CA THR A 72 -0.22 -1.48 -1.83
C THR A 72 -1.44 -2.30 -1.48
N ILE A 73 -2.02 -2.02 -0.33
CA ILE A 73 -3.16 -2.74 0.22
C ILE A 73 -4.36 -1.81 0.21
N TYR A 74 -5.46 -2.29 -0.35
CA TYR A 74 -6.73 -1.57 -0.46
C TYR A 74 -7.79 -2.33 0.32
N PRO A 75 -7.97 -2.03 1.63
CA PRO A 75 -8.92 -2.77 2.47
C PRO A 75 -10.36 -2.69 1.97
N ARG A 76 -10.80 -1.53 1.50
CA ARG A 76 -12.17 -1.36 1.01
C ARG A 76 -12.46 -2.23 -0.21
N GLN A 77 -11.53 -2.27 -1.16
CA GLN A 77 -11.68 -3.06 -2.38
C GLN A 77 -11.29 -4.53 -2.20
N GLN A 78 -10.74 -4.90 -1.02
CA GLN A 78 -10.21 -6.25 -0.77
C GLN A 78 -9.18 -6.64 -1.83
N ALA A 79 -8.24 -5.73 -2.11
CA ALA A 79 -7.26 -5.88 -3.16
C ALA A 79 -5.85 -5.58 -2.67
N VAL A 80 -4.89 -6.25 -3.29
CA VAL A 80 -3.46 -6.04 -3.10
C VAL A 80 -2.85 -5.82 -4.47
N ILE A 81 -2.02 -4.79 -4.61
CA ILE A 81 -1.27 -4.54 -5.83
C ILE A 81 0.21 -4.59 -5.48
N ALA A 82 0.90 -5.57 -6.02
CA ALA A 82 2.34 -5.72 -5.85
C ALA A 82 3.04 -5.44 -7.18
N ILE A 83 4.07 -4.62 -7.14
CA ILE A 83 4.83 -4.23 -8.34
C ILE A 83 6.31 -4.49 -8.06
N VAL A 84 6.96 -5.21 -8.98
CA VAL A 84 8.40 -5.37 -9.03
C VAL A 84 8.86 -4.67 -10.30
N SER A 85 9.79 -3.76 -10.15
CA SER A 85 10.29 -2.93 -11.26
C SER A 85 11.81 -2.88 -11.24
N ASN A 86 12.36 -2.36 -12.31
CA ASN A 86 13.79 -2.09 -12.42
C ASN A 86 13.96 -0.69 -13.02
N TRP A 87 13.65 0.31 -12.22
CA TRP A 87 13.81 1.70 -12.66
C TRP A 87 15.28 2.00 -12.94
N PRO A 88 15.60 2.89 -13.90
CA PRO A 88 16.97 3.25 -14.21
C PRO A 88 17.68 3.98 -13.07
N ARG A 89 16.93 4.52 -12.09
CA ARG A 89 17.45 5.17 -10.89
C ARG A 89 16.71 4.66 -9.68
N ALA A 90 17.34 4.77 -8.51
CA ALA A 90 16.76 4.30 -7.25
C ALA A 90 15.40 4.96 -6.94
N THR A 91 15.30 6.25 -7.23
CA THR A 91 14.06 7.04 -7.05
C THR A 91 13.88 7.97 -8.24
N GLY A 92 12.67 8.48 -8.41
CA GLY A 92 12.38 9.45 -9.45
C GLY A 92 10.90 9.82 -9.41
N GLN A 93 10.63 11.13 -9.38
CA GLN A 93 9.25 11.61 -9.30
C GLN A 93 8.44 11.23 -10.54
N GLU A 94 9.07 11.25 -11.71
CA GLU A 94 8.43 10.84 -12.96
C GLU A 94 8.04 9.37 -12.95
N PHE A 95 8.86 8.50 -12.38
CA PHE A 95 8.56 7.07 -12.25
C PHE A 95 7.46 6.82 -11.22
N SER A 96 7.49 7.55 -10.11
CA SER A 96 6.44 7.49 -9.09
C SER A 96 5.09 7.93 -9.65
N ALA A 97 5.07 8.96 -10.47
CA ALA A 97 3.86 9.46 -11.12
C ALA A 97 3.28 8.43 -12.09
N GLU A 98 4.13 7.78 -12.90
CA GLU A 98 3.72 6.71 -13.81
C GLU A 98 3.13 5.53 -13.04
N ARG A 99 3.78 5.11 -11.97
CA ARG A 99 3.29 4.04 -11.11
C ARG A 99 1.95 4.40 -10.49
N ARG A 100 1.80 5.64 -9.99
CA ARG A 100 0.54 6.11 -9.41
C ARG A 100 -0.58 6.05 -10.44
N LYS A 101 -0.31 6.48 -11.66
CA LYS A 101 -1.28 6.44 -12.75
C LYS A 101 -1.73 5.02 -13.06
N LEU A 102 -0.80 4.08 -13.10
CA LEU A 102 -1.11 2.67 -13.32
C LEU A 102 -1.98 2.11 -12.19
N ILE A 103 -1.58 2.35 -10.94
CA ILE A 103 -2.32 1.87 -9.77
C ILE A 103 -3.73 2.47 -9.74
N ASP A 104 -3.87 3.77 -9.97
CA ASP A 104 -5.17 4.45 -9.95
C ASP A 104 -6.08 3.90 -11.04
N THR A 105 -5.54 3.58 -12.21
CA THR A 105 -6.30 2.98 -13.31
C THR A 105 -6.81 1.59 -12.94
N ILE A 106 -5.98 0.78 -12.29
CA ILE A 106 -6.38 -0.56 -11.83
C ILE A 106 -7.47 -0.43 -10.78
N VAL A 107 -7.28 0.42 -9.78
CA VAL A 107 -8.23 0.59 -8.67
C VAL A 107 -9.57 1.10 -9.16
N ALA A 108 -9.59 2.00 -10.15
CA ALA A 108 -10.83 2.51 -10.72
C ALA A 108 -11.68 1.42 -11.38
N GLY A 109 -11.07 0.30 -11.79
CA GLY A 109 -11.76 -0.84 -12.38
C GLY A 109 -12.23 -1.91 -11.39
N LEU A 110 -11.94 -1.72 -10.11
CA LEU A 110 -12.30 -2.71 -9.07
C LEU A 110 -13.73 -2.54 -8.55
#